data_e6b6aebb4d00e7064603a6a5b37017b5
#
_entry.id   e6b6aebb4d00e7064603a6a5b37017b5
#
_cell.length_a   1.000
_cell.length_b   1.000
_cell.length_c   1.000
_cell.angle_alpha   90.00
_cell.angle_beta   90.00
_cell.angle_gamma   90.00
#
_symmetry.space_group_name_H-M   'P 1'
#
loop_
_entity.id
_entity.type
_entity.pdbx_description
1 polymer ?
#
loop_
_entity_poly.entity_id
_entity_poly.type
_entity_poly.pdbx_seq_one_letter_code
_entity_poly.pdbx_strand_id
1 'polypeptide(L)'
;MKESNLPIDDNGLPVFDLALIGVGDDGHIGSLYPNREEVLEETKWVLPVDMKSPPSITLSLPVMKNSKKIVVAACGVSDKYPQGKSEGMRRAIVAAEETLQTFPAVGLRDVATWVMDKAAASKLGEEYN
;
A
#
# COMPACT_ATOMS: atom_id res chain seq x y z
N MET A 1 -10.38 -17.96 -1.77
CA MET A 1 -9.25 -17.73 -2.67
C MET A 1 -8.58 -19.02 -3.12
N LYS A 2 -8.28 -19.96 -2.22
CA LYS A 2 -7.63 -21.23 -2.60
C LYS A 2 -8.47 -22.13 -3.51
N GLU A 3 -9.79 -22.00 -3.48
CA GLU A 3 -10.73 -22.74 -4.32
C GLU A 3 -10.98 -22.10 -5.68
N SER A 4 -10.50 -20.85 -5.87
CA SER A 4 -10.51 -20.21 -7.19
C SER A 4 -9.34 -20.72 -8.03
N ASN A 5 -9.48 -20.65 -9.35
CA ASN A 5 -8.39 -21.00 -10.27
C ASN A 5 -7.28 -19.94 -10.34
N LEU A 6 -7.09 -19.19 -9.25
CA LEU A 6 -6.05 -18.17 -9.15
C LEU A 6 -4.67 -18.84 -9.17
N PRO A 7 -3.74 -18.41 -10.02
CA PRO A 7 -2.38 -18.94 -10.02
C PRO A 7 -1.71 -18.74 -8.65
N ILE A 8 -0.90 -19.73 -8.27
CA ILE A 8 -0.11 -19.73 -7.04
C ILE A 8 1.36 -19.88 -7.42
N ASP A 9 2.23 -19.07 -6.89
CA ASP A 9 3.67 -19.14 -7.16
C ASP A 9 4.36 -20.27 -6.37
N ASP A 10 5.67 -20.43 -6.58
CA ASP A 10 6.48 -21.45 -5.91
C ASP A 10 6.59 -21.26 -4.39
N ASN A 11 6.31 -20.06 -3.87
CA ASN A 11 6.29 -19.74 -2.45
C ASN A 11 4.91 -19.97 -1.81
N GLY A 12 3.94 -20.43 -2.57
CA GLY A 12 2.57 -20.67 -2.10
C GLY A 12 1.72 -19.40 -2.00
N LEU A 13 2.10 -18.31 -2.67
CA LEU A 13 1.35 -17.05 -2.69
C LEU A 13 0.49 -16.94 -3.95
N PRO A 14 -0.74 -16.40 -3.84
CA PRO A 14 -1.57 -16.15 -5.00
C PRO A 14 -0.98 -15.03 -5.86
N VAL A 15 -1.20 -15.12 -7.17
CA VAL A 15 -0.72 -14.14 -8.14
C VAL A 15 -1.91 -13.49 -8.83
N PHE A 16 -2.16 -12.22 -8.53
CA PHE A 16 -3.14 -11.40 -9.25
C PHE A 16 -2.51 -10.78 -10.49
N ASP A 17 -3.28 -10.60 -11.53
CA ASP A 17 -2.81 -9.90 -12.73
C ASP A 17 -2.59 -8.42 -12.48
N LEU A 18 -3.47 -7.80 -11.69
CA LEU A 18 -3.43 -6.37 -11.36
C LEU A 18 -3.92 -6.15 -9.93
N ALA A 19 -3.18 -5.34 -9.19
CA ALA A 19 -3.60 -4.80 -7.90
C ALA A 19 -3.69 -3.27 -7.99
N LEU A 20 -4.86 -2.73 -7.66
CA LEU A 20 -5.08 -1.30 -7.52
C LEU A 20 -5.17 -0.98 -6.03
N ILE A 21 -4.27 -0.15 -5.54
CA ILE A 21 -4.12 0.08 -4.10
C ILE A 21 -4.15 1.58 -3.82
N GLY A 22 -4.97 1.97 -2.83
CA GLY A 22 -4.95 3.32 -2.29
C GLY A 22 -4.04 3.42 -1.07
N VAL A 23 -3.63 4.63 -0.73
CA VAL A 23 -2.81 4.92 0.46
C VAL A 23 -3.52 5.93 1.34
N GLY A 24 -3.63 5.63 2.64
CA GLY A 24 -4.13 6.59 3.64
C GLY A 24 -3.08 7.62 4.04
N ASP A 25 -3.50 8.66 4.75
CA ASP A 25 -2.61 9.73 5.23
C ASP A 25 -1.50 9.22 6.14
N ASP A 26 -1.83 8.20 6.95
CA ASP A 26 -0.91 7.54 7.87
C ASP A 26 -0.06 6.46 7.19
N GLY A 27 -0.21 6.28 5.88
CA GLY A 27 0.52 5.31 5.10
C GLY A 27 -0.09 3.91 5.06
N HIS A 28 -1.30 3.70 5.63
CA HIS A 28 -1.93 2.40 5.54
C HIS A 28 -2.28 2.04 4.09
N ILE A 29 -2.15 0.77 3.77
CA ILE A 29 -2.57 0.17 2.50
C ILE A 29 -3.46 -1.04 2.81
N GLY A 30 -4.57 -1.20 2.09
CA GLY A 30 -5.61 -2.14 2.50
C GLY A 30 -6.05 -1.82 3.93
N SER A 31 -5.93 -2.78 4.84
CA SER A 31 -6.06 -2.56 6.29
C SER A 31 -4.77 -2.88 7.05
N LEU A 32 -3.61 -2.69 6.41
CA LEU A 32 -2.31 -2.74 7.05
C LEU A 32 -1.97 -1.35 7.60
N TYR A 33 -2.10 -1.18 8.91
CA TYR A 33 -1.92 0.11 9.60
C TYR A 33 -0.53 0.22 10.23
N PRO A 34 -0.01 1.46 10.38
CA PRO A 34 1.28 1.69 11.03
C PRO A 34 1.36 1.09 12.45
N ASN A 35 2.54 0.61 12.80
CA ASN A 35 2.87 0.08 14.12
C ASN A 35 2.02 -1.12 14.57
N ARG A 36 1.49 -1.86 13.61
CA ARG A 36 0.76 -3.10 13.89
C ARG A 36 1.48 -4.30 13.30
N GLU A 37 1.36 -5.43 13.99
CA GLU A 37 2.05 -6.67 13.63
C GLU A 37 1.56 -7.29 12.32
N GLU A 38 0.32 -6.99 11.90
CA GLU A 38 -0.22 -7.48 10.63
C GLU A 38 0.64 -7.07 9.43
N VAL A 39 1.34 -5.93 9.51
CA VAL A 39 2.26 -5.45 8.46
C VAL A 39 3.43 -6.41 8.26
N LEU A 40 3.81 -7.15 9.28
CA LEU A 40 4.96 -8.05 9.28
C LEU A 40 4.61 -9.50 8.90
N GLU A 41 3.35 -9.81 8.62
CA GLU A 41 2.95 -11.16 8.23
C GLU A 41 3.61 -11.57 6.91
N GLU A 42 4.18 -12.77 6.87
CA GLU A 42 4.96 -13.24 5.71
C GLU A 42 4.33 -14.42 4.96
N THR A 43 3.39 -15.14 5.56
CA THR A 43 2.89 -16.42 5.03
C THR A 43 1.39 -16.47 4.76
N LYS A 44 0.59 -15.80 5.58
CA LYS A 44 -0.87 -15.80 5.42
C LYS A 44 -1.28 -14.90 4.25
N TRP A 45 -2.37 -15.27 3.60
CA TRP A 45 -2.90 -14.50 2.46
C TRP A 45 -3.80 -13.36 2.89
N VAL A 46 -4.65 -13.63 3.88
CA VAL A 46 -5.67 -12.70 4.38
C VAL A 46 -5.58 -12.66 5.90
N LEU A 47 -5.69 -11.47 6.47
CA LEU A 47 -5.57 -11.23 7.90
C LEU A 47 -6.81 -10.52 8.43
N PRO A 48 -7.31 -10.91 9.61
CA PRO A 48 -8.25 -10.08 10.35
C PRO A 48 -7.51 -8.88 10.95
N VAL A 49 -8.15 -7.72 10.95
CA VAL A 49 -7.58 -6.50 11.51
C VAL A 49 -8.60 -5.85 12.44
N ASP A 50 -8.30 -5.86 13.71
CA ASP A 50 -9.12 -5.25 14.77
C ASP A 50 -8.54 -3.87 15.13
N MET A 51 -8.62 -2.93 14.20
CA MET A 51 -8.11 -1.55 14.36
C MET A 51 -9.24 -0.57 14.65
N LYS A 52 -10.42 -0.83 14.15
CA LYS A 52 -11.59 0.04 14.26
C LYS A 52 -12.87 -0.79 14.30
N SER A 53 -13.99 -0.16 14.65
CA SER A 53 -15.31 -0.80 14.70
C SER A 53 -16.15 -0.38 13.48
N PRO A 54 -16.68 -1.35 12.70
CA PRO A 54 -16.42 -2.78 12.78
C PRO A 54 -14.99 -3.14 12.37
N PRO A 55 -14.48 -4.30 12.81
CA PRO A 55 -13.16 -4.78 12.36
C PRO A 55 -13.17 -5.08 10.86
N SER A 56 -11.99 -5.13 10.26
CA SER A 56 -11.79 -5.34 8.83
C SER A 56 -10.95 -6.58 8.53
N ILE A 57 -10.82 -6.90 7.26
CA ILE A 57 -9.85 -7.87 6.75
C ILE A 57 -8.92 -7.18 5.75
N THR A 58 -7.75 -7.74 5.55
CA THR A 58 -6.78 -7.23 4.58
C THR A 58 -6.07 -8.38 3.88
N LEU A 59 -5.66 -8.16 2.63
CA LEU A 59 -4.60 -8.96 2.05
C LEU A 59 -3.30 -8.65 2.79
N SER A 60 -2.46 -9.66 2.95
CA SER A 60 -1.11 -9.44 3.52
C SER A 60 -0.22 -8.68 2.54
N LEU A 61 0.85 -8.08 3.04
CA LEU A 61 1.81 -7.36 2.21
C LEU A 61 2.47 -8.27 1.15
N PRO A 62 2.93 -9.50 1.49
CA PRO A 62 3.46 -10.41 0.48
C PRO A 62 2.50 -10.68 -0.68
N VAL A 63 1.20 -10.83 -0.40
CA VAL A 63 0.19 -11.03 -1.45
C VAL A 63 0.03 -9.79 -2.32
N MET A 64 -0.01 -8.60 -1.72
CA MET A 64 -0.08 -7.35 -2.49
C MET A 64 1.13 -7.20 -3.41
N LYS A 65 2.33 -7.45 -2.89
CA LYS A 65 3.59 -7.35 -3.65
C LYS A 65 3.72 -8.40 -4.75
N ASN A 66 3.02 -9.52 -4.65
CA ASN A 66 3.14 -10.64 -5.57
C ASN A 66 2.28 -10.50 -6.84
N SER A 67 1.54 -9.41 -6.97
CA SER A 67 0.77 -9.12 -8.18
C SER A 67 1.68 -8.82 -9.37
N LYS A 68 1.27 -9.24 -10.58
CA LYS A 68 2.05 -8.97 -11.80
C LYS A 68 2.20 -7.49 -12.08
N LYS A 69 1.15 -6.72 -11.82
CA LYS A 69 1.14 -5.26 -11.93
C LYS A 69 0.51 -4.67 -10.67
N ILE A 70 1.19 -3.69 -10.09
CA ILE A 70 0.70 -2.98 -8.90
C ILE A 70 0.65 -1.50 -9.25
N VAL A 71 -0.52 -0.89 -9.08
CA VAL A 71 -0.73 0.55 -9.30
C VAL A 71 -1.23 1.16 -8.01
N VAL A 72 -0.53 2.16 -7.53
CA VAL A 72 -0.95 3.01 -6.41
C VAL A 72 -1.37 4.36 -6.97
N ALA A 73 -2.59 4.77 -6.69
CA ALA A 73 -3.13 6.04 -7.18
C ALA A 73 -3.40 6.99 -6.01
N ALA A 74 -2.97 8.25 -6.15
CA ALA A 74 -3.18 9.29 -5.14
C ALA A 74 -3.46 10.64 -5.79
N CYS A 75 -4.48 11.36 -5.26
CA CYS A 75 -4.78 12.74 -5.63
C CYS A 75 -4.29 13.68 -4.52
N GLY A 76 -3.97 14.94 -4.89
CA GLY A 76 -3.45 15.92 -3.94
C GLY A 76 -4.47 16.36 -2.92
N VAL A 77 -5.53 17.00 -3.35
CA VAL A 77 -6.51 17.65 -2.47
C VAL A 77 -7.90 17.07 -2.67
N SER A 78 -8.63 16.88 -1.59
CA SER A 78 -10.04 16.51 -1.58
C SER A 78 -10.71 17.04 -0.31
N ASP A 79 -12.03 16.96 -0.22
CA ASP A 79 -12.77 17.36 0.97
C ASP A 79 -12.31 16.59 2.22
N LYS A 80 -11.98 15.30 2.04
CA LYS A 80 -11.46 14.44 3.11
C LYS A 80 -10.00 14.76 3.47
N TYR A 81 -9.22 15.23 2.50
CA TYR A 81 -7.80 15.52 2.66
C TYR A 81 -7.49 16.95 2.19
N PRO A 82 -7.93 17.97 2.95
CA PRO A 82 -7.75 19.37 2.54
C PRO A 82 -6.28 19.80 2.47
N GLN A 83 -5.39 19.08 3.18
CA GLN A 83 -3.93 19.28 3.08
C GLN A 83 -3.30 18.48 1.94
N GLY A 84 -4.10 17.68 1.22
CA GLY A 84 -3.63 16.82 0.16
C GLY A 84 -2.85 15.61 0.63
N LYS A 85 -2.37 14.83 -0.34
CA LYS A 85 -1.58 13.62 -0.10
C LYS A 85 -0.09 13.80 -0.38
N SER A 86 0.38 15.01 -0.63
CA SER A 86 1.77 15.28 -1.02
C SER A 86 2.79 14.82 0.03
N GLU A 87 2.51 15.03 1.32
CA GLU A 87 3.38 14.55 2.38
C GLU A 87 3.36 13.02 2.48
N GLY A 88 2.19 12.40 2.36
CA GLY A 88 2.09 10.94 2.32
C GLY A 88 2.86 10.32 1.15
N MET A 89 2.81 10.95 -0.02
CA MET A 89 3.58 10.48 -1.18
C MET A 89 5.08 10.66 -0.98
N ARG A 90 5.52 11.79 -0.41
CA ARG A 90 6.93 11.98 -0.03
C ARG A 90 7.40 10.86 0.90
N ARG A 91 6.64 10.58 1.94
CA ARG A 91 6.95 9.52 2.92
C ARG A 91 6.99 8.13 2.26
N ALA A 92 6.01 7.82 1.42
CA ALA A 92 5.94 6.53 0.76
C ALA A 92 7.09 6.30 -0.24
N ILE A 93 7.49 7.31 -1.00
CA ILE A 93 8.35 7.15 -2.18
C ILE A 93 9.80 7.52 -1.89
N VAL A 94 10.05 8.65 -1.21
CA VAL A 94 11.42 9.19 -1.10
C VAL A 94 11.99 9.24 0.32
N ALA A 95 11.16 9.26 1.36
CA ALA A 95 11.66 9.39 2.73
C ALA A 95 12.43 8.13 3.16
N ALA A 96 13.74 8.28 3.36
CA ALA A 96 14.63 7.18 3.73
C ALA A 96 14.43 6.72 5.18
N GLU A 97 13.90 7.59 6.03
CA GLU A 97 13.65 7.32 7.45
C GLU A 97 12.42 6.43 7.70
N GLU A 98 11.53 6.29 6.71
CA GLU A 98 10.32 5.50 6.88
C GLU A 98 10.57 4.01 6.66
N THR A 99 9.89 3.19 7.45
CA THR A 99 9.94 1.72 7.40
C THR A 99 8.54 1.15 7.17
N LEU A 100 8.45 -0.16 6.93
CA LEU A 100 7.16 -0.87 6.86
C LEU A 100 6.31 -0.62 8.10
N GLN A 101 6.92 -0.55 9.27
CA GLN A 101 6.21 -0.33 10.52
C GLN A 101 5.70 1.09 10.66
N THR A 102 6.48 2.08 10.28
CA THR A 102 6.11 3.48 10.45
C THR A 102 5.18 3.97 9.34
N PHE A 103 5.30 3.40 8.14
CA PHE A 103 4.52 3.81 6.97
C PHE A 103 4.35 2.63 6.00
N PRO A 104 3.33 1.78 6.14
CA PRO A 104 3.21 0.52 5.39
C PRO A 104 3.31 0.64 3.86
N ALA A 105 2.89 1.77 3.29
CA ALA A 105 3.01 2.03 1.84
C ALA A 105 4.45 1.94 1.32
N VAL A 106 5.46 2.10 2.18
CA VAL A 106 6.88 1.90 1.84
C VAL A 106 7.13 0.50 1.30
N GLY A 107 6.36 -0.48 1.73
CA GLY A 107 6.45 -1.86 1.23
C GLY A 107 6.17 -2.00 -0.26
N LEU A 108 5.50 -1.02 -0.88
CA LEU A 108 5.20 -1.00 -2.31
C LEU A 108 6.12 -0.05 -3.09
N ARG A 109 7.05 0.64 -2.42
CA ARG A 109 7.90 1.69 -3.01
C ARG A 109 8.57 1.25 -4.31
N ASP A 110 9.21 0.09 -4.29
CA ASP A 110 10.05 -0.39 -5.40
C ASP A 110 9.31 -1.31 -6.37
N VAL A 111 8.08 -1.70 -6.07
CA VAL A 111 7.32 -2.69 -6.87
C VAL A 111 6.10 -2.10 -7.56
N ALA A 112 5.59 -0.95 -7.10
CA ALA A 112 4.39 -0.32 -7.64
C ALA A 112 4.71 0.73 -8.71
N THR A 113 3.77 0.92 -9.62
CA THR A 113 3.68 2.14 -10.45
C THR A 113 2.83 3.14 -9.68
N TRP A 114 3.40 4.31 -9.38
CA TRP A 114 2.76 5.37 -8.63
C TRP A 114 2.12 6.36 -9.60
N VAL A 115 0.80 6.51 -9.53
CA VAL A 115 0.03 7.43 -10.36
C VAL A 115 -0.54 8.52 -9.46
N MET A 116 -0.22 9.77 -9.75
CA MET A 116 -0.64 10.88 -8.91
C MET A 116 -0.79 12.17 -9.73
N ASP A 117 -1.59 13.07 -9.23
CA ASP A 117 -1.69 14.41 -9.80
C ASP A 117 -0.50 15.28 -9.36
N LYS A 118 -0.38 16.47 -9.96
CA LYS A 118 0.70 17.41 -9.64
C LYS A 118 0.73 17.81 -8.17
N ALA A 119 -0.45 17.93 -7.55
CA ALA A 119 -0.55 18.31 -6.14
C ALA A 119 0.01 17.21 -5.23
N ALA A 120 -0.35 15.94 -5.49
CA ALA A 120 0.19 14.81 -4.73
C ALA A 120 1.70 14.64 -4.93
N ALA A 121 2.22 14.95 -6.13
CA ALA A 121 3.64 14.84 -6.45
C ALA A 121 4.49 16.04 -5.97
N SER A 122 3.89 17.09 -5.45
CA SER A 122 4.55 18.40 -5.21
C SER A 122 5.73 18.35 -4.24
N LYS A 123 5.84 17.32 -3.41
CA LYS A 123 6.93 17.17 -2.43
C LYS A 123 7.95 16.07 -2.78
N LEU A 124 7.87 15.50 -3.99
CA LEU A 124 8.79 14.42 -4.38
C LEU A 124 10.17 14.91 -4.80
N GLY A 125 10.30 16.14 -5.27
CA GLY A 125 11.52 16.68 -5.85
C GLY A 125 11.47 16.76 -7.38
N GLU A 126 12.41 17.51 -7.97
CA GLU A 126 12.42 17.80 -9.41
C GLU A 126 12.65 16.55 -10.27
N GLU A 127 13.32 15.55 -9.74
CA GLU A 127 13.60 14.28 -10.41
C GLU A 127 12.35 13.44 -10.73
N TYR A 128 11.23 13.75 -10.08
CA TYR A 128 9.95 13.06 -10.28
C TYR A 128 8.93 13.89 -11.07
N ASN A 129 9.31 15.05 -11.54
CA ASN A 129 8.41 15.96 -12.26
C ASN A 129 8.52 15.80 -13.79
#